data_337adf6e6c4c0da26468c7167d314843
#
_entry.id   337adf6e6c4c0da26468c7167d314843
#
_cell.length_a   1.000
_cell.length_b   1.000
_cell.length_c   1.000
_cell.angle_alpha   90.00
_cell.angle_beta   90.00
_cell.angle_gamma   90.00
#
_symmetry.space_group_name_H-M   'P 1'
#
loop_
_entity.id
_entity.type
_entity.pdbx_description
1 polymer ?
#
loop_
_entity_poly.entity_id
_entity_poly.type
_entity_poly.pdbx_seq_one_letter_code
_entity_poly.pdbx_strand_id
1 'polypeptide(L)'
;GPGTGKTFTLERILKSYQRWHPELKIQLAAPTGKAAKRMNESIDSTLLDIYGEAKTIHRMLGARHDGRFSKGVKNRLISDVVIIDEASMIDIDLFIQVVRALKDGAQLILVGDRFQLDSVEAGNILGDLCSHQPEKNKARYGVFELETNYRQTSNSTIPALSEAIKDGDWETCRSLLLSDEFVDLEWWGFNSDERTEREASLPFARRRALRARPPQRKRGLESALPGLLPQTRSSSPSA
;
A
#
# COMPACT_ATOMS: atom_id res chain seq x y z
N GLY A 1 2.57 5.06 3.18
CA GLY A 1 3.37 4.45 2.12
C GLY A 1 4.10 3.18 2.56
N PRO A 2 4.76 2.45 1.63
CA PRO A 2 5.59 1.31 1.98
C PRO A 2 6.74 1.74 2.91
N GLY A 3 6.97 1.01 4.01
CA GLY A 3 8.09 1.33 4.93
C GLY A 3 7.78 2.37 6.01
N THR A 4 6.56 2.87 6.10
CA THR A 4 6.16 3.86 7.11
C THR A 4 5.91 3.28 8.51
N GLY A 5 6.25 2.03 8.76
CA GLY A 5 6.09 1.40 10.08
C GLY A 5 4.66 0.93 10.40
N LYS A 6 3.82 0.66 9.38
CA LYS A 6 2.45 0.14 9.59
C LYS A 6 2.41 -1.07 10.52
N THR A 7 3.25 -2.07 10.27
CA THR A 7 3.34 -3.28 11.11
C THR A 7 3.77 -2.98 12.54
N PHE A 8 4.77 -2.12 12.71
CA PHE A 8 5.21 -1.68 14.03
C PHE A 8 4.09 -0.96 14.80
N THR A 9 3.35 -0.10 14.11
CA THR A 9 2.19 0.61 14.69
C THR A 9 1.11 -0.39 15.09
N LEU A 10 0.83 -1.38 14.25
CA LEU A 10 -0.14 -2.44 14.54
C LEU A 10 0.24 -3.24 15.79
N GLU A 11 1.49 -3.65 15.92
CA GLU A 11 1.96 -4.32 17.15
C GLU A 11 1.78 -3.45 18.40
N ARG A 12 2.07 -2.16 18.30
CA ARG A 12 1.88 -1.23 19.42
C ARG A 12 0.41 -1.08 19.79
N ILE A 13 -0.48 -1.06 18.80
CA ILE A 13 -1.92 -1.07 19.03
C ILE A 13 -2.32 -2.35 19.80
N LEU A 14 -1.89 -3.52 19.33
CA LEU A 14 -2.20 -4.79 19.99
C LEU A 14 -1.64 -4.85 21.41
N LYS A 15 -0.40 -4.44 21.64
CA LYS A 15 0.21 -4.35 22.98
C LYS A 15 -0.54 -3.38 23.90
N SER A 16 -1.07 -2.28 23.33
CA SER A 16 -1.89 -1.34 24.10
C SER A 16 -3.23 -1.96 24.52
N TYR A 17 -3.90 -2.66 23.62
CA TYR A 17 -5.12 -3.40 23.97
C TYR A 17 -4.84 -4.46 25.02
N GLN A 18 -3.79 -5.27 24.85
CA GLN A 18 -3.39 -6.28 25.85
C GLN A 18 -3.19 -5.68 27.24
N ARG A 19 -2.60 -4.50 27.31
CA ARG A 19 -2.29 -3.83 28.60
C ARG A 19 -3.52 -3.21 29.24
N TRP A 20 -4.37 -2.53 28.45
CA TRP A 20 -5.42 -1.67 28.98
C TRP A 20 -6.82 -2.29 28.87
N HIS A 21 -7.00 -3.24 27.97
CA HIS A 21 -8.28 -3.87 27.67
C HIS A 21 -8.09 -5.36 27.34
N PRO A 22 -7.52 -6.16 28.27
CA PRO A 22 -7.22 -7.58 28.00
C PRO A 22 -8.46 -8.45 27.79
N GLU A 23 -9.65 -7.96 28.17
CA GLU A 23 -10.94 -8.62 27.99
C GLU A 23 -11.47 -8.56 26.55
N LEU A 24 -10.97 -7.63 25.73
CA LEU A 24 -11.47 -7.44 24.36
C LEU A 24 -11.00 -8.55 23.42
N LYS A 25 -11.95 -9.07 22.66
CA LYS A 25 -11.68 -10.05 21.60
C LYS A 25 -11.28 -9.32 20.34
N ILE A 26 -10.03 -9.44 19.94
CA ILE A 26 -9.50 -8.84 18.72
C ILE A 26 -9.41 -9.90 17.62
N GLN A 27 -9.76 -9.55 16.41
CA GLN A 27 -9.63 -10.41 15.24
C GLN A 27 -8.80 -9.69 14.16
N LEU A 28 -7.79 -10.41 13.66
CA LEU A 28 -6.88 -9.92 12.63
C LEU A 28 -7.29 -10.48 11.27
N ALA A 29 -7.30 -9.63 10.24
CA ALA A 29 -7.65 -10.05 8.90
C ALA A 29 -6.85 -9.30 7.82
N ALA A 30 -6.83 -9.83 6.61
CA ALA A 30 -6.29 -9.19 5.42
C ALA A 30 -7.09 -9.60 4.18
N PRO A 31 -7.07 -8.83 3.08
CA PRO A 31 -7.81 -9.17 1.85
C PRO A 31 -7.34 -10.46 1.20
N THR A 32 -6.03 -10.73 1.23
CA THR A 32 -5.43 -11.87 0.54
C THR A 32 -4.71 -12.82 1.50
N GLY A 33 -4.55 -14.09 1.10
CA GLY A 33 -3.78 -15.08 1.86
C GLY A 33 -2.31 -14.69 2.05
N LYS A 34 -1.70 -14.05 1.03
CA LYS A 34 -0.33 -13.54 1.10
C LYS A 34 -0.18 -12.43 2.13
N ALA A 35 -1.14 -11.50 2.19
CA ALA A 35 -1.15 -10.43 3.17
C ALA A 35 -1.38 -10.97 4.61
N ALA A 36 -2.33 -11.89 4.80
CA ALA A 36 -2.55 -12.54 6.08
C ALA A 36 -1.30 -13.29 6.58
N LYS A 37 -0.63 -14.02 5.68
CA LYS A 37 0.64 -14.71 6.02
C LYS A 37 1.73 -13.72 6.43
N ARG A 38 1.93 -12.63 5.69
CA ARG A 38 2.89 -11.59 6.04
C ARG A 38 2.59 -10.93 7.38
N MET A 39 1.32 -10.70 7.67
CA MET A 39 0.88 -10.17 8.95
C MET A 39 1.27 -11.10 10.09
N ASN A 40 1.05 -12.42 9.94
CA ASN A 40 1.44 -13.43 10.93
C ASN A 40 2.96 -13.55 11.10
N GLU A 41 3.73 -13.41 10.01
CA GLU A 41 5.20 -13.46 10.07
C GLU A 41 5.81 -12.20 10.71
N SER A 42 5.07 -11.10 10.75
CA SER A 42 5.57 -9.79 11.19
C SER A 42 5.12 -9.40 12.61
N ILE A 43 4.06 -10.00 13.14
CA ILE A 43 3.57 -9.77 14.50
C ILE A 43 4.27 -10.72 15.47
N ASP A 44 4.60 -10.22 16.66
CA ASP A 44 5.16 -11.00 17.76
C ASP A 44 4.30 -12.24 18.06
N SER A 45 4.92 -13.41 18.13
CA SER A 45 4.23 -14.68 18.36
C SER A 45 3.39 -14.68 19.64
N THR A 46 3.82 -13.98 20.68
CA THR A 46 3.07 -13.89 21.95
C THR A 46 1.74 -13.15 21.77
N LEU A 47 1.65 -12.20 20.86
CA LEU A 47 0.40 -11.53 20.51
C LEU A 47 -0.50 -12.41 19.66
N LEU A 48 0.09 -13.23 18.79
CA LEU A 48 -0.67 -14.20 18.00
C LEU A 48 -1.23 -15.34 18.87
N ASP A 49 -0.52 -15.74 19.93
CA ASP A 49 -1.01 -16.71 20.91
C ASP A 49 -2.25 -16.18 21.65
N ILE A 50 -2.33 -14.87 21.88
CA ILE A 50 -3.44 -14.22 22.59
C ILE A 50 -4.62 -13.97 21.65
N TYR A 51 -4.38 -13.37 20.48
CA TYR A 51 -5.43 -12.89 19.58
C TYR A 51 -5.74 -13.85 18.43
N GLY A 52 -4.88 -14.85 18.24
CA GLY A 52 -4.95 -15.79 17.12
C GLY A 52 -4.34 -15.23 15.84
N GLU A 53 -4.09 -16.13 14.89
CA GLU A 53 -3.53 -15.78 13.59
C GLU A 53 -4.49 -14.94 12.73
N ALA A 54 -3.92 -14.02 11.96
CA ALA A 54 -4.64 -13.29 10.93
C ALA A 54 -5.15 -14.24 9.85
N LYS A 55 -6.39 -14.00 9.40
CA LYS A 55 -7.08 -14.78 8.37
C LYS A 55 -7.41 -13.88 7.18
N THR A 56 -7.74 -14.48 6.05
CA THR A 56 -8.36 -13.68 4.99
C THR A 56 -9.74 -13.19 5.43
N ILE A 57 -10.16 -12.01 4.92
CA ILE A 57 -11.52 -11.48 5.19
C ILE A 57 -12.57 -12.53 4.83
N HIS A 58 -12.43 -13.22 3.72
CA HIS A 58 -13.33 -14.31 3.31
C HIS A 58 -13.43 -15.43 4.36
N ARG A 59 -12.29 -15.86 4.91
CA ARG A 59 -12.29 -16.86 6.00
C ARG A 59 -12.88 -16.34 7.30
N MET A 60 -12.62 -15.07 7.62
CA MET A 60 -13.19 -14.39 8.77
C MET A 60 -14.71 -14.34 8.69
N LEU A 61 -15.24 -14.02 7.52
CA LEU A 61 -16.68 -13.96 7.25
C LEU A 61 -17.31 -15.36 7.04
N GLY A 62 -16.49 -16.41 6.96
CA GLY A 62 -16.96 -17.77 6.73
C GLY A 62 -17.56 -17.95 5.33
N ALA A 63 -16.75 -17.65 4.30
CA ALA A 63 -17.14 -17.84 2.90
C ALA A 63 -17.54 -19.29 2.63
N ARG A 64 -18.66 -19.48 1.91
CA ARG A 64 -19.22 -20.76 1.50
C ARG A 64 -18.99 -21.01 0.03
N HIS A 65 -19.14 -22.24 -0.41
CA HIS A 65 -19.03 -22.64 -1.81
C HIS A 65 -20.10 -21.99 -2.73
N ASP A 66 -21.22 -21.58 -2.14
CA ASP A 66 -22.31 -20.89 -2.85
C ASP A 66 -22.08 -19.36 -2.99
N GLY A 67 -20.88 -18.87 -2.67
CA GLY A 67 -20.53 -17.44 -2.73
C GLY A 67 -21.09 -16.61 -1.57
N ARG A 68 -21.84 -17.21 -0.65
CA ARG A 68 -22.40 -16.51 0.52
C ARG A 68 -21.44 -16.55 1.70
N PHE A 69 -21.64 -15.63 2.64
CA PHE A 69 -20.95 -15.59 3.91
C PHE A 69 -21.83 -16.13 5.03
N SER A 70 -21.22 -16.86 5.98
CA SER A 70 -21.93 -17.34 7.17
C SER A 70 -22.09 -16.25 8.23
N LYS A 71 -21.23 -15.22 8.19
CA LYS A 71 -21.29 -14.04 9.05
C LYS A 71 -22.02 -12.91 8.34
N GLY A 72 -22.76 -12.11 9.11
CA GLY A 72 -23.56 -10.99 8.62
C GLY A 72 -24.54 -10.52 9.67
N VAL A 73 -25.56 -9.76 9.31
CA VAL A 73 -26.52 -9.13 10.24
C VAL A 73 -27.15 -10.09 11.22
N LYS A 74 -27.51 -11.34 10.78
CA LYS A 74 -28.16 -12.36 11.63
C LYS A 74 -27.16 -13.20 12.42
N ASN A 75 -25.88 -13.22 12.05
CA ASN A 75 -24.84 -14.00 12.70
C ASN A 75 -23.56 -13.19 12.71
N ARG A 76 -23.47 -12.26 13.62
CA ARG A 76 -22.36 -11.29 13.70
C ARG A 76 -21.07 -11.93 14.19
N LEU A 77 -19.95 -11.27 13.94
CA LEU A 77 -18.67 -11.59 14.55
C LEU A 77 -18.75 -11.37 16.06
N ILE A 78 -18.03 -12.18 16.82
CA ILE A 78 -17.98 -12.06 18.28
C ILE A 78 -16.93 -11.07 18.76
N SER A 79 -16.09 -10.60 17.84
CA SER A 79 -14.94 -9.74 18.14
C SER A 79 -15.40 -8.32 18.50
N ASP A 80 -14.71 -7.73 19.50
CA ASP A 80 -14.90 -6.35 19.93
C ASP A 80 -14.15 -5.40 19.02
N VAL A 81 -13.00 -5.87 18.51
CA VAL A 81 -12.15 -5.13 17.58
C VAL A 81 -11.83 -6.02 16.39
N VAL A 82 -11.98 -5.49 15.19
CA VAL A 82 -11.53 -6.13 13.95
C VAL A 82 -10.48 -5.23 13.31
N ILE A 83 -9.30 -5.78 13.05
CA ILE A 83 -8.19 -5.07 12.41
C ILE A 83 -7.94 -5.69 11.06
N ILE A 84 -7.95 -4.87 10.02
CA ILE A 84 -7.71 -5.31 8.64
C ILE A 84 -6.48 -4.59 8.10
N ASP A 85 -5.44 -5.35 7.75
CA ASP A 85 -4.25 -4.84 7.05
C ASP A 85 -4.43 -4.92 5.53
N GLU A 86 -3.66 -4.12 4.79
CA GLU A 86 -3.74 -3.94 3.32
C GLU A 86 -5.16 -3.57 2.85
N ALA A 87 -5.84 -2.70 3.62
CA ALA A 87 -7.24 -2.33 3.41
C ALA A 87 -7.50 -1.58 2.08
N SER A 88 -6.46 -1.05 1.42
CA SER A 88 -6.56 -0.47 0.08
C SER A 88 -7.00 -1.46 -1.01
N MET A 89 -6.85 -2.77 -0.75
CA MET A 89 -7.25 -3.84 -1.67
C MET A 89 -8.69 -4.32 -1.47
N ILE A 90 -9.45 -3.72 -0.57
CA ILE A 90 -10.83 -4.12 -0.28
C ILE A 90 -11.78 -3.40 -1.24
N ASP A 91 -12.59 -4.16 -1.98
CA ASP A 91 -13.69 -3.63 -2.78
C ASP A 91 -14.89 -3.24 -1.92
N ILE A 92 -15.83 -2.48 -2.51
CA ILE A 92 -17.01 -1.97 -1.81
C ILE A 92 -17.92 -3.08 -1.30
N ASP A 93 -18.09 -4.15 -2.07
CA ASP A 93 -19.00 -5.24 -1.71
C ASP A 93 -18.49 -6.03 -0.53
N LEU A 94 -17.19 -6.35 -0.52
CA LEU A 94 -16.54 -7.03 0.60
C LEU A 94 -16.53 -6.16 1.85
N PHE A 95 -16.31 -4.84 1.70
CA PHE A 95 -16.38 -3.89 2.81
C PHE A 95 -17.76 -3.85 3.44
N ILE A 96 -18.82 -3.78 2.62
CA ILE A 96 -20.21 -3.85 3.10
C ILE A 96 -20.47 -5.13 3.89
N GLN A 97 -19.95 -6.30 3.42
CA GLN A 97 -20.11 -7.55 4.14
C GLN A 97 -19.37 -7.54 5.50
N VAL A 98 -18.18 -6.95 5.55
CA VAL A 98 -17.44 -6.76 6.81
C VAL A 98 -18.28 -5.94 7.79
N VAL A 99 -18.74 -4.75 7.37
CA VAL A 99 -19.54 -3.85 8.23
C VAL A 99 -20.83 -4.53 8.73
N ARG A 100 -21.54 -5.26 7.86
CA ARG A 100 -22.73 -6.04 8.22
C ARG A 100 -22.46 -7.15 9.21
N ALA A 101 -21.25 -7.69 9.23
CA ALA A 101 -20.85 -8.76 10.13
C ALA A 101 -20.37 -8.26 11.49
N LEU A 102 -20.02 -6.99 11.63
CA LEU A 102 -19.60 -6.42 12.91
C LEU A 102 -20.77 -6.44 13.92
N LYS A 103 -20.46 -6.75 15.16
CA LYS A 103 -21.45 -6.59 16.25
C LYS A 103 -21.62 -5.11 16.61
N ASP A 104 -22.72 -4.78 17.26
CA ASP A 104 -22.98 -3.41 17.70
C ASP A 104 -21.90 -2.98 18.71
N GLY A 105 -21.36 -1.78 18.52
CA GLY A 105 -20.26 -1.25 19.33
C GLY A 105 -18.88 -1.81 19.00
N ALA A 106 -18.73 -2.72 18.02
CA ALA A 106 -17.43 -3.18 17.60
C ALA A 106 -16.63 -2.06 16.92
N GLN A 107 -15.31 -2.07 17.16
CA GLN A 107 -14.38 -1.16 16.52
C GLN A 107 -13.79 -1.81 15.27
N LEU A 108 -13.75 -1.08 14.15
CA LEU A 108 -13.06 -1.49 12.92
C LEU A 108 -11.83 -0.60 12.71
N ILE A 109 -10.66 -1.22 12.61
CA ILE A 109 -9.40 -0.56 12.33
C ILE A 109 -8.92 -1.00 10.95
N LEU A 110 -8.79 -0.05 10.04
CA LEU A 110 -8.28 -0.26 8.69
C LEU A 110 -6.84 0.25 8.61
N VAL A 111 -5.93 -0.62 8.22
CA VAL A 111 -4.51 -0.30 7.99
C VAL A 111 -4.23 -0.50 6.51
N GLY A 112 -3.62 0.46 5.86
CA GLY A 112 -3.35 0.37 4.42
C GLY A 112 -2.56 1.55 3.89
N ASP A 113 -2.44 1.62 2.58
CA ASP A 113 -1.80 2.72 1.88
C ASP A 113 -2.76 3.28 0.83
N ARG A 114 -3.27 4.48 1.08
CA ARG A 114 -4.24 5.15 0.19
C ARG A 114 -3.71 5.49 -1.20
N PHE A 115 -2.39 5.41 -1.40
CA PHE A 115 -1.73 5.68 -2.68
C PHE A 115 -1.29 4.40 -3.40
N GLN A 116 -1.53 3.22 -2.82
CA GLN A 116 -1.36 1.96 -3.57
C GLN A 116 -2.46 1.81 -4.62
N LEU A 117 -2.17 0.98 -5.63
CA LEU A 117 -3.16 0.62 -6.65
C LEU A 117 -4.45 0.16 -5.98
N ASP A 118 -5.55 0.71 -6.47
CA ASP A 118 -6.89 0.36 -6.02
C ASP A 118 -7.18 -1.14 -6.21
N SER A 119 -8.23 -1.61 -5.55
CA SER A 119 -8.74 -2.96 -5.78
C SER A 119 -9.03 -3.16 -7.29
N VAL A 120 -8.86 -4.38 -7.78
CA VAL A 120 -9.17 -4.73 -9.18
C VAL A 120 -10.66 -4.51 -9.48
N GLU A 121 -11.50 -4.59 -8.46
CA GLU A 121 -12.93 -4.30 -8.50
C GLU A 121 -13.22 -2.86 -8.05
N ALA A 122 -14.43 -2.37 -8.31
CA ALA A 122 -14.80 -0.97 -8.13
C ALA A 122 -14.71 -0.50 -6.66
N GLY A 123 -14.06 0.63 -6.46
CA GLY A 123 -14.07 1.43 -5.23
C GLY A 123 -12.71 1.51 -4.52
N ASN A 124 -12.32 2.72 -4.14
CA ASN A 124 -11.16 3.00 -3.27
C ASN A 124 -11.66 3.38 -1.88
N ILE A 125 -12.18 2.40 -1.14
CA ILE A 125 -12.81 2.65 0.17
C ILE A 125 -11.87 3.36 1.13
N LEU A 126 -10.61 2.92 1.23
CA LEU A 126 -9.65 3.52 2.15
C LEU A 126 -9.31 4.95 1.72
N GLY A 127 -9.09 5.18 0.42
CA GLY A 127 -8.85 6.50 -0.14
C GLY A 127 -10.02 7.45 0.11
N ASP A 128 -11.24 7.00 -0.14
CA ASP A 128 -12.47 7.78 0.05
C ASP A 128 -12.68 8.14 1.53
N LEU A 129 -12.53 7.19 2.44
CA LEU A 129 -12.62 7.43 3.88
C LEU A 129 -11.57 8.43 4.37
N CYS A 130 -10.35 8.40 3.82
CA CYS A 130 -9.30 9.33 4.17
C CYS A 130 -9.48 10.72 3.55
N SER A 131 -10.02 10.81 2.32
CA SER A 131 -10.10 12.06 1.55
C SER A 131 -11.25 12.95 1.97
N HIS A 132 -12.36 12.38 2.43
CA HIS A 132 -13.56 13.13 2.83
C HIS A 132 -13.46 13.75 4.24
N GLN A 133 -12.32 13.59 4.92
CA GLN A 133 -12.15 14.15 6.26
C GLN A 133 -11.48 15.53 6.19
N PRO A 134 -12.04 16.57 6.84
CA PRO A 134 -11.38 17.87 6.92
C PRO A 134 -10.02 17.73 7.60
N GLU A 135 -8.96 18.27 7.00
CA GLU A 135 -7.58 18.16 7.50
C GLU A 135 -7.45 18.50 8.99
N LYS A 136 -8.15 19.57 9.44
CA LYS A 136 -8.12 20.03 10.84
C LYS A 136 -8.77 19.06 11.84
N ASN A 137 -9.44 18.02 11.37
CA ASN A 137 -10.22 17.10 12.20
C ASN A 137 -9.93 15.62 11.94
N LYS A 138 -8.90 15.28 11.16
CA LYS A 138 -8.56 13.88 10.83
C LYS A 138 -8.50 12.98 12.08
N ALA A 139 -7.82 13.43 13.13
CA ALA A 139 -7.71 12.67 14.38
C ALA A 139 -9.08 12.47 15.08
N ARG A 140 -10.00 13.44 14.99
CA ARG A 140 -11.35 13.33 15.56
C ARG A 140 -12.18 12.26 14.87
N TYR A 141 -11.93 12.03 13.59
CA TYR A 141 -12.63 11.01 12.79
C TYR A 141 -11.85 9.68 12.75
N GLY A 142 -10.78 9.56 13.55
CA GLY A 142 -10.01 8.33 13.65
C GLY A 142 -9.09 8.05 12.46
N VAL A 143 -8.75 9.06 11.66
CA VAL A 143 -7.77 8.93 10.56
C VAL A 143 -6.40 9.36 11.05
N PHE A 144 -5.42 8.46 10.98
CA PHE A 144 -4.03 8.69 11.36
C PHE A 144 -3.12 8.38 10.19
N GLU A 145 -2.29 9.33 9.81
CA GLU A 145 -1.35 9.21 8.71
C GLU A 145 0.07 9.00 9.22
N LEU A 146 0.75 7.96 8.71
CA LEU A 146 2.14 7.68 9.04
C LEU A 146 3.02 8.34 7.96
N GLU A 147 3.71 9.41 8.32
CA GLU A 147 4.50 10.25 7.39
C GLU A 147 5.93 9.74 7.23
N THR A 148 6.54 9.23 8.31
CA THR A 148 7.96 8.87 8.30
C THR A 148 8.22 7.55 7.62
N ASN A 149 9.09 7.54 6.60
CA ASN A 149 9.53 6.32 5.92
C ASN A 149 10.83 5.79 6.54
N TYR A 150 10.74 4.65 7.23
CA TYR A 150 11.88 4.03 7.95
C TYR A 150 12.67 3.00 7.12
N ARG A 151 12.20 2.62 5.94
CA ARG A 151 12.85 1.58 5.11
C ARG A 151 14.01 2.10 4.29
N GLN A 152 14.09 3.40 4.13
CA GLN A 152 15.06 3.99 3.19
C GLN A 152 16.05 4.84 3.97
N THR A 153 17.31 4.67 3.66
CA THR A 153 18.40 5.48 4.25
C THR A 153 18.30 6.92 3.76
N SER A 154 18.82 7.88 4.53
CA SER A 154 18.82 9.31 4.21
C SER A 154 19.44 9.65 2.84
N ASN A 155 20.20 8.73 2.25
CA ASN A 155 20.85 8.90 0.93
C ASN A 155 20.12 8.16 -0.21
N SER A 156 18.91 7.65 0.01
CA SER A 156 18.11 6.99 -1.03
C SER A 156 17.34 8.02 -1.85
N THR A 157 17.35 7.87 -3.17
CA THR A 157 16.58 8.71 -4.10
C THR A 157 15.15 8.23 -4.26
N ILE A 158 14.87 6.99 -3.87
CA ILE A 158 13.56 6.36 -4.02
C ILE A 158 12.43 7.14 -3.33
N PRO A 159 12.60 7.72 -2.11
CA PRO A 159 11.57 8.56 -1.49
C PRO A 159 11.23 9.78 -2.32
N ALA A 160 12.25 10.54 -2.75
CA ALA A 160 12.07 11.75 -3.54
C ALA A 160 11.38 11.45 -4.89
N LEU A 161 11.77 10.35 -5.55
CA LEU A 161 11.11 9.92 -6.79
C LEU A 161 9.66 9.48 -6.53
N SER A 162 9.40 8.78 -5.44
CA SER A 162 8.03 8.37 -5.07
C SER A 162 7.13 9.55 -4.77
N GLU A 163 7.66 10.60 -4.14
CA GLU A 163 6.94 11.84 -3.85
C GLU A 163 6.64 12.62 -5.12
N ALA A 164 7.66 12.83 -5.97
CA ALA A 164 7.48 13.47 -7.27
C ALA A 164 6.46 12.76 -8.17
N ILE A 165 6.43 11.40 -8.15
CA ILE A 165 5.42 10.62 -8.88
C ILE A 165 4.01 10.86 -8.31
N LYS A 166 3.85 10.89 -6.98
CA LYS A 166 2.56 11.15 -6.33
C LYS A 166 2.02 12.53 -6.66
N ASP A 167 2.90 13.53 -6.69
CA ASP A 167 2.55 14.92 -6.94
C ASP A 167 2.38 15.21 -8.43
N GLY A 168 2.71 14.26 -9.30
CA GLY A 168 2.69 14.43 -10.76
C GLY A 168 3.79 15.39 -11.26
N ASP A 169 4.83 15.59 -10.45
CA ASP A 169 5.96 16.46 -10.81
C ASP A 169 6.93 15.72 -11.73
N TRP A 170 6.62 15.80 -13.02
CA TRP A 170 7.39 15.16 -14.07
C TRP A 170 8.83 15.69 -14.19
N GLU A 171 9.04 16.99 -14.00
CA GLU A 171 10.38 17.59 -14.12
C GLU A 171 11.32 17.08 -13.03
N THR A 172 10.84 16.99 -11.79
CA THR A 172 11.59 16.39 -10.69
C THR A 172 11.83 14.89 -10.94
N CYS A 173 10.83 14.13 -11.38
CA CYS A 173 11.00 12.72 -11.75
C CYS A 173 12.10 12.56 -12.81
N ARG A 174 12.07 13.37 -13.86
CA ARG A 174 13.03 13.33 -14.94
C ARG A 174 14.45 13.67 -14.45
N SER A 175 14.60 14.71 -13.65
CA SER A 175 15.89 15.13 -13.11
C SER A 175 16.51 14.05 -12.23
N LEU A 176 15.73 13.40 -11.35
CA LEU A 176 16.18 12.30 -10.50
C LEU A 176 16.59 11.06 -11.31
N LEU A 177 15.82 10.70 -12.35
CA LEU A 177 16.11 9.54 -13.21
C LEU A 177 17.35 9.75 -14.10
N LEU A 178 17.66 11.00 -14.48
CA LEU A 178 18.81 11.36 -15.32
C LEU A 178 20.07 11.70 -14.51
N SER A 179 19.95 11.89 -13.19
CA SER A 179 21.08 12.20 -12.32
C SER A 179 22.02 10.99 -12.19
N ASP A 180 23.32 11.25 -12.26
CA ASP A 180 24.37 10.25 -12.02
C ASP A 180 24.80 10.19 -10.52
N GLU A 181 24.24 11.08 -9.67
CA GLU A 181 24.60 11.19 -8.26
C GLU A 181 24.02 10.04 -7.41
N PHE A 182 22.99 9.39 -7.90
CA PHE A 182 22.26 8.39 -7.14
C PHE A 182 22.59 6.96 -7.57
N VAL A 183 22.87 6.13 -6.58
CA VAL A 183 23.39 4.76 -6.75
C VAL A 183 22.27 3.72 -6.74
N ASP A 184 21.10 4.08 -6.20
CA ASP A 184 19.96 3.20 -5.96
C ASP A 184 18.87 3.27 -7.05
N LEU A 185 19.05 4.14 -8.05
CA LEU A 185 18.16 4.28 -9.21
C LEU A 185 18.84 3.79 -10.49
N GLU A 186 18.10 3.02 -11.26
CA GLU A 186 18.49 2.57 -12.59
C GLU A 186 17.33 2.70 -13.57
N TRP A 187 17.47 3.57 -14.58
CA TRP A 187 16.49 3.65 -15.67
C TRP A 187 16.81 2.63 -16.76
N TRP A 188 15.83 1.80 -17.05
CA TRP A 188 15.90 0.82 -18.14
C TRP A 188 14.91 1.26 -19.21
N GLY A 189 15.40 1.86 -20.31
CA GLY A 189 14.58 2.19 -21.46
C GLY A 189 13.95 0.92 -22.05
N PHE A 190 12.72 1.02 -22.51
CA PHE A 190 12.05 -0.03 -23.29
C PHE A 190 12.66 -0.10 -24.68
N ASN A 191 13.87 -0.57 -24.80
CA ASN A 191 14.39 -1.03 -26.08
C ASN A 191 14.13 -2.52 -26.15
N SER A 192 13.41 -2.94 -27.18
CA SER A 192 13.12 -4.34 -27.53
C SER A 192 14.37 -5.12 -27.98
N ASP A 193 15.54 -4.78 -27.44
CA ASP A 193 16.78 -5.46 -27.74
C ASP A 193 16.92 -6.65 -26.78
N GLU A 194 17.05 -7.87 -27.34
CA GLU A 194 17.23 -9.13 -26.60
C GLU A 194 18.34 -9.06 -25.53
N ARG A 195 19.33 -8.19 -25.76
CA ARG A 195 20.42 -7.95 -24.82
C ARG A 195 19.93 -7.28 -23.53
N THR A 196 18.96 -6.36 -23.64
CA THR A 196 18.36 -5.64 -22.52
C THR A 196 17.53 -6.59 -21.65
N GLU A 197 16.79 -7.53 -22.26
CA GLU A 197 16.01 -8.53 -21.54
C GLU A 197 16.91 -9.51 -20.77
N ARG A 198 18.00 -9.97 -21.38
CA ARG A 198 18.97 -10.84 -20.70
C ARG A 198 19.65 -10.15 -19.53
N GLU A 199 20.01 -8.88 -19.69
CA GLU A 199 20.58 -8.09 -18.60
C GLU A 199 19.56 -7.81 -17.49
N ALA A 200 18.28 -7.63 -17.82
CA ALA A 200 17.18 -7.41 -16.85
C ALA A 200 16.94 -8.61 -15.93
N SER A 201 17.27 -9.83 -16.37
CA SER A 201 17.15 -11.04 -15.56
C SER A 201 18.26 -11.24 -14.52
N LEU A 202 19.34 -10.45 -14.58
CA LEU A 202 20.48 -10.58 -13.67
C LEU A 202 20.26 -9.81 -12.34
N PRO A 203 20.86 -10.28 -11.22
CA PRO A 203 20.86 -9.52 -9.97
C PRO A 203 21.48 -8.13 -10.13
N PHE A 204 20.94 -7.13 -9.44
CA PHE A 204 21.30 -5.71 -9.54
C PHE A 204 22.83 -5.46 -9.49
N ALA A 205 23.54 -6.07 -8.52
CA ALA A 205 24.98 -5.92 -8.37
C ALA A 205 25.78 -6.42 -9.60
N ARG A 206 25.31 -7.51 -10.25
CA ARG A 206 25.95 -8.09 -11.43
C ARG A 206 25.67 -7.27 -12.69
N ARG A 207 24.48 -6.66 -12.78
CA ARG A 207 24.11 -5.73 -13.85
C ARG A 207 24.99 -4.48 -13.85
N ARG A 208 25.27 -3.92 -12.67
CA ARG A 208 26.13 -2.75 -12.50
C ARG A 208 27.57 -3.02 -12.94
N ALA A 209 28.11 -4.19 -12.65
CA ALA A 209 29.45 -4.60 -13.07
C ALA A 209 29.59 -4.72 -14.61
N LEU A 210 28.52 -5.14 -15.31
CA LEU A 210 28.49 -5.26 -16.77
C LEU A 210 28.31 -3.91 -17.49
N ARG A 211 27.81 -2.87 -16.82
CA ARG A 211 27.44 -1.57 -17.38
C ARG A 211 28.43 -0.44 -17.11
N ALA A 212 29.69 -0.74 -16.89
CA ALA A 212 30.74 0.29 -16.77
C ALA A 212 30.94 1.19 -18.03
N ARG A 213 29.92 1.31 -18.93
CA ARG A 213 29.91 2.19 -20.12
C ARG A 213 28.71 3.17 -20.06
N PRO A 214 28.96 4.45 -19.77
CA PRO A 214 27.91 5.42 -19.40
C PRO A 214 27.03 6.06 -20.48
N PRO A 215 27.32 6.18 -21.81
CA PRO A 215 26.60 7.17 -22.63
C PRO A 215 25.24 6.77 -23.20
N GLN A 216 24.84 5.51 -23.19
CA GLN A 216 23.60 5.06 -23.86
C GLN A 216 22.32 5.21 -23.01
N ARG A 217 22.44 5.38 -21.71
CA ARG A 217 21.28 5.52 -20.79
C ARG A 217 20.44 6.76 -21.04
N LYS A 218 21.07 7.90 -21.29
CA LYS A 218 20.38 9.20 -21.46
C LYS A 218 19.53 9.29 -22.74
N ARG A 219 19.94 8.60 -23.80
CA ARG A 219 19.19 8.62 -25.07
C ARG A 219 17.88 7.84 -25.04
N GLY A 220 17.74 6.82 -24.21
CA GLY A 220 16.54 6.02 -24.10
C GLY A 220 15.38 6.75 -23.44
N LEU A 221 15.65 7.64 -22.48
CA LEU A 221 14.60 8.40 -21.80
C LEU A 221 13.97 9.46 -22.72
N GLU A 222 14.80 10.14 -23.52
CA GLU A 222 14.32 11.19 -24.43
C GLU A 222 13.51 10.62 -25.61
N SER A 223 13.83 9.40 -26.05
CA SER A 223 13.12 8.75 -27.15
C SER A 223 11.87 7.97 -26.71
N ALA A 224 11.81 7.53 -25.45
CA ALA A 224 10.69 6.72 -24.94
C ALA A 224 9.49 7.56 -24.42
N LEU A 225 9.65 8.88 -24.27
CA LEU A 225 8.68 9.73 -23.60
C LEU A 225 7.89 10.73 -24.44
N PRO A 226 8.02 10.83 -25.78
CA PRO A 226 7.28 11.84 -26.56
C PRO A 226 5.75 11.67 -26.54
N GLY A 227 5.23 10.58 -25.98
CA GLY A 227 3.79 10.31 -25.88
C GLY A 227 3.18 10.43 -24.49
N LEU A 228 3.99 10.64 -23.43
CA LEU A 228 3.51 10.72 -22.05
C LEU A 228 3.34 12.14 -21.49
N LEU A 229 3.74 13.15 -22.27
CA LEU A 229 3.49 14.55 -21.89
C LEU A 229 2.01 14.86 -22.09
N PRO A 230 1.28 15.36 -21.08
CA PRO A 230 -0.03 15.93 -21.30
C PRO A 230 0.11 17.05 -22.33
N GLN A 231 -0.61 16.96 -23.44
CA GLN A 231 -0.72 18.06 -24.37
C GLN A 231 -1.35 19.24 -23.62
N THR A 232 -0.58 20.23 -23.27
CA THR A 232 -1.11 21.51 -22.81
C THR A 232 -1.95 22.05 -23.95
N ARG A 233 -3.27 21.97 -23.83
CA ARG A 233 -4.18 22.70 -24.70
C ARG A 233 -3.89 24.20 -24.50
N SER A 234 -3.20 24.80 -25.42
CA SER A 234 -3.13 26.25 -25.56
C SER A 234 -4.55 26.74 -25.88
N SER A 235 -5.27 27.19 -24.88
CA SER A 235 -6.44 28.03 -25.06
C SER A 235 -5.93 29.41 -25.46
N SER A 236 -5.89 29.67 -26.76
CA SER A 236 -5.79 31.02 -27.26
C SER A 236 -7.06 31.77 -26.89
N PRO A 237 -7.00 32.95 -26.29
CA PRO A 237 -8.16 33.81 -26.19
C PRO A 237 -8.42 34.44 -27.56
N SER A 238 -9.53 34.09 -28.17
CA SER A 238 -10.06 34.86 -29.30
C SER A 238 -10.63 36.17 -28.81
N ALA A 239 -10.19 37.21 -29.47
CA ALA A 239 -10.68 38.58 -29.39
C ALA A 239 -12.19 38.70 -29.71
#